data_00979a360c30f5f04ce66307dcff2129
#
_entry.id   00979a360c30f5f04ce66307dcff2129
#
_cell.length_a   1.000
_cell.length_b   1.000
_cell.length_c   1.000
_cell.angle_alpha   90.00
_cell.angle_beta   90.00
_cell.angle_gamma   90.00
#
_symmetry.space_group_name_H-M   'P 1'
#
loop_
_entity.id
_entity.type
_entity.pdbx_description
1 polymer ?
#
loop_
_entity_poly.entity_id
_entity_poly.type
_entity_poly.pdbx_seq_one_letter_code
_entity_poly.pdbx_strand_id
1 'polypeptide(L)'
;WVQQGIDLLRGPALKFNPNDLHIHKELSWIFLHKVQGVTDDANIYYKKMLAKEWQVVLGSPPRYDPSIRDREASVRRFADWLRPIAESPTTLDAIYAGPDGDAVRELVAKIREGGKTELGYDLLAQYEIDRAMARSARRAAIEAAVKPGARTRALIEDPAYAKAWPRLLAYIRATLLREKYNMDPSVMVRFTEKYGPIDWRHPAAHALYWAAVGVENAMPRAEDRNAKDYDFVNTDRVVIQAVQELY
;
A
#
# COMPACT_ATOMS: atom_id res chain seq x y z
N TRP A 1 -0.09 19.08 -9.75
CA TRP A 1 1.31 19.33 -9.40
C TRP A 1 1.78 18.39 -8.28
N VAL A 2 1.09 18.31 -7.12
CA VAL A 2 1.51 17.47 -5.98
C VAL A 2 1.67 16.01 -6.39
N GLN A 3 0.67 15.41 -7.06
CA GLN A 3 0.73 14.03 -7.52
C GLN A 3 1.88 13.82 -8.53
N GLN A 4 2.07 14.75 -9.47
CA GLN A 4 3.17 14.68 -10.44
C GLN A 4 4.55 14.74 -9.75
N GLY A 5 4.68 15.59 -8.72
CA GLY A 5 5.91 15.66 -7.91
C GLY A 5 6.19 14.35 -7.18
N ILE A 6 5.17 13.76 -6.56
CA ILE A 6 5.28 12.45 -5.91
C ILE A 6 5.69 11.37 -6.92
N ASP A 7 5.04 11.33 -8.08
CA ASP A 7 5.32 10.30 -9.09
C ASP A 7 6.73 10.45 -9.69
N LEU A 8 7.20 11.69 -9.89
CA LEU A 8 8.56 11.97 -10.33
C LEU A 8 9.61 11.51 -9.31
N LEU A 9 9.45 11.90 -8.05
CA LEU A 9 10.40 11.56 -6.99
C LEU A 9 10.40 10.06 -6.69
N ARG A 10 9.23 9.48 -6.49
CA ARG A 10 9.06 8.07 -6.16
C ARG A 10 9.44 7.13 -7.31
N GLY A 11 9.16 7.53 -8.56
CA GLY A 11 9.45 6.75 -9.75
C GLY A 11 10.87 6.99 -10.27
N PRO A 12 11.07 7.85 -11.30
CA PRO A 12 12.36 7.99 -11.95
C PRO A 12 13.48 8.41 -11.01
N ALA A 13 13.25 9.37 -10.10
CA ALA A 13 14.32 9.88 -9.26
C ALA A 13 14.90 8.80 -8.34
N LEU A 14 14.09 8.07 -7.59
CA LEU A 14 14.55 6.98 -6.73
C LEU A 14 14.96 5.73 -7.51
N LYS A 15 14.42 5.49 -8.70
CA LYS A 15 14.86 4.37 -9.54
C LYS A 15 16.31 4.52 -9.97
N PHE A 16 16.76 5.73 -10.28
CA PHE A 16 18.14 6.00 -10.68
C PHE A 16 19.05 6.34 -9.50
N ASN A 17 18.49 6.83 -8.38
CA ASN A 17 19.24 7.23 -7.19
C ASN A 17 18.57 6.68 -5.92
N PRO A 18 18.53 5.34 -5.71
CA PRO A 18 17.73 4.72 -4.64
C PRO A 18 18.20 5.10 -3.22
N ASN A 19 19.46 5.51 -3.08
CA ASN A 19 20.07 5.86 -1.79
C ASN A 19 20.27 7.37 -1.60
N ASP A 20 19.64 8.20 -2.42
CA ASP A 20 19.74 9.65 -2.30
C ASP A 20 18.83 10.15 -1.17
N LEU A 21 19.45 10.58 -0.07
CA LEU A 21 18.73 11.07 1.12
C LEU A 21 17.87 12.29 0.83
N HIS A 22 18.32 13.17 -0.08
CA HIS A 22 17.59 14.38 -0.41
C HIS A 22 16.26 14.06 -1.10
N ILE A 23 16.26 13.10 -2.02
CA ILE A 23 15.02 12.64 -2.69
C ILE A 23 14.05 12.03 -1.67
N HIS A 24 14.55 11.19 -0.75
CA HIS A 24 13.74 10.62 0.32
C HIS A 24 13.15 11.70 1.24
N LYS A 25 13.97 12.69 1.61
CA LYS A 25 13.56 13.85 2.43
C LYS A 25 12.44 14.64 1.74
N GLU A 26 12.61 15.02 0.49
CA GLU A 26 11.61 15.79 -0.25
C GLU A 26 10.30 15.01 -0.41
N LEU A 27 10.37 13.72 -0.72
CA LEU A 27 9.20 12.88 -0.85
C LEU A 27 8.44 12.75 0.49
N SER A 28 9.15 12.53 1.59
CA SER A 28 8.57 12.47 2.92
C SER A 28 7.97 13.82 3.34
N TRP A 29 8.62 14.93 3.01
CA TRP A 29 8.15 16.28 3.27
C TRP A 29 6.83 16.59 2.54
N ILE A 30 6.70 16.19 1.26
CA ILE A 30 5.46 16.35 0.50
C ILE A 30 4.31 15.61 1.18
N PHE A 31 4.50 14.37 1.58
CA PHE A 31 3.45 13.61 2.27
C PHE A 31 3.06 14.22 3.61
N LEU A 32 4.04 14.69 4.40
CA LEU A 32 3.78 15.24 5.73
C LEU A 32 3.17 16.64 5.67
N HIS A 33 3.66 17.51 4.81
CA HIS A 33 3.29 18.93 4.84
C HIS A 33 2.28 19.35 3.77
N LYS A 34 2.29 18.70 2.58
CA LYS A 34 1.34 19.02 1.51
C LYS A 34 0.11 18.14 1.53
N VAL A 35 0.28 16.84 1.75
CA VAL A 35 -0.85 15.91 1.76
C VAL A 35 -1.48 15.82 3.15
N GLN A 36 -0.68 15.65 4.23
CA GLN A 36 -1.16 15.57 5.62
C GLN A 36 -1.44 16.96 6.22
N GLY A 37 -0.65 17.97 5.88
CA GLY A 37 -0.76 19.31 6.44
C GLY A 37 -2.14 19.94 6.22
N VAL A 38 -2.49 20.91 7.07
CA VAL A 38 -3.78 21.64 7.02
C VAL A 38 -3.65 23.02 6.39
N THR A 39 -2.45 23.43 6.03
CA THR A 39 -2.16 24.77 5.48
C THR A 39 -2.46 24.92 3.99
N ASP A 40 -2.64 23.80 3.29
CA ASP A 40 -3.00 23.79 1.89
C ASP A 40 -4.53 23.67 1.76
N ASP A 41 -5.19 24.53 1.01
CA ASP A 41 -6.65 24.56 0.83
C ASP A 41 -7.17 23.25 0.22
N ALA A 42 -6.33 22.54 -0.55
CA ALA A 42 -6.67 21.27 -1.18
C ALA A 42 -6.32 20.02 -0.32
N ASN A 43 -5.86 20.19 0.93
CA ASN A 43 -5.39 19.07 1.76
C ASN A 43 -6.43 17.95 1.92
N ILE A 44 -7.69 18.29 2.13
CA ILE A 44 -8.79 17.31 2.25
C ILE A 44 -8.96 16.51 0.96
N TYR A 45 -8.80 17.14 -0.19
CA TYR A 45 -8.85 16.47 -1.49
C TYR A 45 -7.70 15.48 -1.63
N TYR A 46 -6.46 15.88 -1.34
CA TYR A 46 -5.29 15.00 -1.42
C TYR A 46 -5.40 13.81 -0.46
N LYS A 47 -5.82 14.03 0.79
CA LYS A 47 -6.06 12.95 1.77
C LYS A 47 -7.10 11.95 1.27
N LYS A 48 -8.22 12.42 0.73
CA LYS A 48 -9.29 11.56 0.21
C LYS A 48 -8.81 10.76 -1.01
N MET A 49 -8.06 11.39 -1.92
CA MET A 49 -7.55 10.73 -3.11
C MET A 49 -6.54 9.64 -2.73
N LEU A 50 -5.60 9.94 -1.83
CA LEU A 50 -4.64 8.98 -1.32
C LEU A 50 -5.34 7.81 -0.63
N ALA A 51 -6.26 8.09 0.29
CA ALA A 51 -6.98 7.04 1.02
C ALA A 51 -7.79 6.13 0.08
N LYS A 52 -8.42 6.68 -0.97
CA LYS A 52 -9.14 5.88 -1.98
C LYS A 52 -8.20 5.01 -2.80
N GLU A 53 -7.10 5.56 -3.28
CA GLU A 53 -6.09 4.82 -4.03
C GLU A 53 -5.53 3.66 -3.20
N TRP A 54 -5.12 3.95 -1.97
CA TRP A 54 -4.52 2.95 -1.09
C TRP A 54 -5.53 1.97 -0.50
N GLN A 55 -6.82 2.31 -0.45
CA GLN A 55 -7.89 1.35 -0.20
C GLN A 55 -7.96 0.28 -1.29
N VAL A 56 -7.75 0.65 -2.55
CA VAL A 56 -7.69 -0.30 -3.66
C VAL A 56 -6.41 -1.14 -3.59
N VAL A 57 -5.26 -0.48 -3.40
CA VAL A 57 -3.94 -1.12 -3.41
C VAL A 57 -3.79 -2.13 -2.28
N LEU A 58 -4.19 -1.80 -1.06
CA LEU A 58 -3.99 -2.67 0.11
C LEU A 58 -5.25 -3.42 0.54
N GLY A 59 -6.43 -3.00 0.08
CA GLY A 59 -7.69 -3.46 0.63
C GLY A 59 -8.00 -2.83 1.98
N SER A 60 -8.99 -3.42 2.69
CA SER A 60 -9.41 -2.89 3.99
C SER A 60 -8.45 -3.32 5.11
N PRO A 61 -7.85 -2.38 5.85
CA PRO A 61 -7.04 -2.72 7.01
C PRO A 61 -7.92 -3.27 8.15
N PRO A 62 -7.30 -3.85 9.17
CA PRO A 62 -7.97 -4.18 10.42
C PRO A 62 -8.64 -2.93 10.99
N ARG A 63 -9.86 -3.07 11.49
CA ARG A 63 -10.50 -1.96 12.21
C ARG A 63 -9.77 -1.74 13.53
N TYR A 64 -9.58 -0.46 13.89
CA TYR A 64 -9.17 -0.15 15.25
C TYR A 64 -10.19 -0.74 16.23
N ASP A 65 -9.71 -1.45 17.22
CA ASP A 65 -10.53 -2.07 18.25
C ASP A 65 -10.13 -1.54 19.62
N PRO A 66 -10.91 -0.62 20.20
CA PRO A 66 -10.57 -0.01 21.49
C PRO A 66 -10.60 -1.00 22.67
N SER A 67 -11.19 -2.20 22.48
CA SER A 67 -11.15 -3.26 23.48
C SER A 67 -9.79 -3.94 23.58
N ILE A 68 -8.98 -3.87 22.53
CA ILE A 68 -7.61 -4.38 22.52
C ILE A 68 -6.70 -3.35 23.19
N ARG A 69 -6.51 -3.54 24.51
CA ARG A 69 -5.60 -2.70 25.31
C ARG A 69 -4.12 -3.05 25.11
N ASP A 70 -3.85 -4.26 24.61
CA ASP A 70 -2.50 -4.71 24.32
C ASP A 70 -2.01 -4.11 23.00
N ARG A 71 -1.01 -3.23 23.10
CA ARG A 71 -0.37 -2.59 21.95
C ARG A 71 0.24 -3.63 21.01
N GLU A 72 0.89 -4.66 21.52
CA GLU A 72 1.53 -5.69 20.70
C GLU A 72 0.50 -6.50 19.91
N ALA A 73 -0.65 -6.81 20.49
CA ALA A 73 -1.75 -7.47 19.79
C ALA A 73 -2.29 -6.59 18.65
N SER A 74 -2.41 -5.28 18.88
CA SER A 74 -2.81 -4.33 17.82
C SER A 74 -1.78 -4.27 16.70
N VAL A 75 -0.49 -4.17 17.03
CA VAL A 75 0.61 -4.17 16.06
C VAL A 75 0.60 -5.46 15.23
N ARG A 76 0.51 -6.63 15.87
CA ARG A 76 0.43 -7.93 15.17
C ARG A 76 -0.72 -7.97 14.16
N ARG A 77 -1.91 -7.49 14.50
CA ARG A 77 -3.06 -7.48 13.58
C ARG A 77 -2.78 -6.68 12.30
N PHE A 78 -2.11 -5.52 12.42
CA PHE A 78 -1.77 -4.70 11.27
C PHE A 78 -0.60 -5.29 10.47
N ALA A 79 0.39 -5.88 11.12
CA ALA A 79 1.48 -6.58 10.46
C ALA A 79 0.96 -7.83 9.71
N ASP A 80 0.12 -8.64 10.34
CA ASP A 80 -0.47 -9.85 9.73
C ASP A 80 -1.37 -9.53 8.53
N TRP A 81 -1.99 -8.35 8.51
CA TRP A 81 -2.74 -7.90 7.33
C TRP A 81 -1.83 -7.66 6.11
N LEU A 82 -0.61 -7.15 6.33
CA LEU A 82 0.36 -6.87 5.27
C LEU A 82 1.21 -8.11 4.90
N ARG A 83 1.40 -9.03 5.83
CA ARG A 83 2.31 -10.18 5.69
C ARG A 83 2.05 -11.01 4.43
N PRO A 84 0.80 -11.38 4.06
CA PRO A 84 0.56 -12.11 2.82
C PRO A 84 1.03 -11.37 1.56
N ILE A 85 1.02 -10.02 1.58
CA ILE A 85 1.51 -9.18 0.49
C ILE A 85 3.04 -9.20 0.48
N ALA A 86 3.66 -9.05 1.64
CA ALA A 86 5.12 -9.05 1.80
C ALA A 86 5.76 -10.39 1.41
N GLU A 87 5.12 -11.49 1.78
CA GLU A 87 5.57 -12.86 1.52
C GLU A 87 5.18 -13.38 0.13
N SER A 88 4.42 -12.58 -0.64
CA SER A 88 4.00 -12.99 -1.98
C SER A 88 5.19 -13.15 -2.92
N PRO A 89 5.26 -14.24 -3.68
CA PRO A 89 6.26 -14.45 -4.73
C PRO A 89 6.28 -13.29 -5.73
N THR A 90 7.41 -13.11 -6.39
CA THR A 90 7.61 -12.02 -7.36
C THR A 90 7.15 -12.36 -8.77
N THR A 91 6.86 -13.63 -9.06
CA THR A 91 6.44 -14.09 -10.37
C THR A 91 5.15 -14.90 -10.31
N LEU A 92 4.35 -14.84 -11.37
CA LEU A 92 3.14 -15.66 -11.49
C LEU A 92 3.45 -17.17 -11.51
N ASP A 93 4.55 -17.58 -12.14
CA ASP A 93 4.95 -18.99 -12.19
C ASP A 93 5.22 -19.54 -10.79
N ALA A 94 5.85 -18.74 -9.92
CA ALA A 94 6.05 -19.12 -8.52
C ALA A 94 4.74 -19.20 -7.73
N ILE A 95 3.74 -18.35 -8.04
CA ILE A 95 2.39 -18.48 -7.48
C ILE A 95 1.74 -19.78 -7.94
N TYR A 96 1.84 -20.11 -9.23
CA TYR A 96 1.27 -21.34 -9.81
C TYR A 96 1.95 -22.63 -9.28
N ALA A 97 3.22 -22.54 -8.90
CA ALA A 97 3.92 -23.69 -8.30
C ALA A 97 3.61 -23.85 -6.79
N GLY A 98 2.98 -22.87 -6.17
CA GLY A 98 2.67 -22.88 -4.75
C GLY A 98 1.34 -23.57 -4.42
N PRO A 99 0.93 -23.53 -3.13
CA PRO A 99 -0.37 -24.03 -2.70
C PRO A 99 -1.53 -23.43 -3.48
N ASP A 100 -2.56 -24.22 -3.80
CA ASP A 100 -3.72 -23.80 -4.61
C ASP A 100 -3.34 -23.22 -6.00
N GLY A 101 -2.12 -23.48 -6.50
CA GLY A 101 -1.58 -22.87 -7.72
C GLY A 101 -2.41 -23.17 -8.97
N ASP A 102 -2.97 -24.38 -9.09
CA ASP A 102 -3.83 -24.73 -10.21
C ASP A 102 -5.14 -23.94 -10.21
N ALA A 103 -5.74 -23.73 -9.04
CA ALA A 103 -6.92 -22.88 -8.90
C ALA A 103 -6.62 -21.41 -9.22
N VAL A 104 -5.42 -20.92 -8.85
CA VAL A 104 -4.98 -19.55 -9.24
C VAL A 104 -4.76 -19.46 -10.75
N ARG A 105 -4.15 -20.46 -11.36
CA ARG A 105 -3.94 -20.51 -12.83
C ARG A 105 -5.26 -20.48 -13.58
N GLU A 106 -6.24 -21.30 -13.15
CA GLU A 106 -7.57 -21.32 -13.73
C GLU A 106 -8.29 -19.98 -13.53
N LEU A 107 -8.25 -19.41 -12.34
CA LEU A 107 -8.83 -18.09 -12.05
C LEU A 107 -8.24 -17.00 -12.97
N VAL A 108 -6.92 -16.97 -13.14
CA VAL A 108 -6.25 -16.02 -14.04
C VAL A 108 -6.68 -16.23 -15.50
N ALA A 109 -6.79 -17.49 -15.95
CA ALA A 109 -7.29 -17.80 -17.27
C ALA A 109 -8.72 -17.28 -17.46
N LYS A 110 -9.60 -17.51 -16.50
CA LYS A 110 -10.99 -17.02 -16.49
C LYS A 110 -11.08 -15.49 -16.51
N ILE A 111 -10.24 -14.79 -15.75
CA ILE A 111 -10.16 -13.32 -15.77
C ILE A 111 -9.77 -12.83 -17.17
N ARG A 112 -8.77 -13.47 -17.80
CA ARG A 112 -8.26 -13.08 -19.12
C ARG A 112 -9.19 -13.44 -20.28
N GLU A 113 -9.99 -14.49 -20.20
CA GLU A 113 -10.98 -14.87 -21.21
C GLU A 113 -12.02 -13.77 -21.49
N GLY A 114 -12.29 -12.87 -20.55
CA GLY A 114 -13.28 -11.80 -20.67
C GLY A 114 -12.80 -10.54 -21.39
N GLY A 115 -11.56 -10.50 -21.82
CA GLY A 115 -10.94 -9.34 -22.44
C GLY A 115 -9.52 -9.09 -21.88
N LYS A 116 -8.89 -8.00 -22.28
CA LYS A 116 -7.54 -7.62 -21.83
C LYS A 116 -7.54 -7.09 -20.39
N THR A 117 -8.07 -7.84 -19.44
CA THR A 117 -8.00 -7.46 -18.03
C THR A 117 -6.60 -7.77 -17.53
N GLU A 118 -5.80 -6.73 -17.37
CA GLU A 118 -4.48 -6.84 -16.76
C GLU A 118 -4.59 -7.17 -15.27
N LEU A 119 -3.64 -7.95 -14.77
CA LEU A 119 -3.52 -8.25 -13.34
C LEU A 119 -2.89 -7.02 -12.64
N GLY A 120 -3.69 -5.99 -12.45
CA GLY A 120 -3.22 -4.70 -11.96
C GLY A 120 -4.26 -3.94 -11.14
N TYR A 121 -4.08 -2.61 -11.09
CA TYR A 121 -4.91 -1.71 -10.29
C TYR A 121 -6.41 -1.81 -10.62
N ASP A 122 -6.77 -1.90 -11.90
CA ASP A 122 -8.19 -1.93 -12.32
C ASP A 122 -8.89 -3.21 -11.85
N LEU A 123 -8.20 -4.34 -11.87
CA LEU A 123 -8.74 -5.59 -11.31
C LEU A 123 -8.94 -5.48 -9.79
N LEU A 124 -7.98 -4.88 -9.06
CA LEU A 124 -8.14 -4.64 -7.62
C LEU A 124 -9.31 -3.70 -7.34
N ALA A 125 -9.44 -2.62 -8.10
CA ALA A 125 -10.53 -1.67 -7.96
C ALA A 125 -11.89 -2.35 -8.18
N GLN A 126 -12.02 -3.15 -9.23
CA GLN A 126 -13.23 -3.92 -9.50
C GLN A 126 -13.53 -4.91 -8.39
N TYR A 127 -12.50 -5.64 -7.91
CA TYR A 127 -12.65 -6.58 -6.80
C TYR A 127 -13.16 -5.91 -5.52
N GLU A 128 -12.59 -4.75 -5.14
CA GLU A 128 -13.02 -4.02 -3.93
C GLU A 128 -14.46 -3.50 -4.06
N ILE A 129 -14.87 -3.04 -5.25
CA ILE A 129 -16.24 -2.63 -5.53
C ILE A 129 -17.20 -3.82 -5.38
N ASP A 130 -16.92 -4.93 -6.05
CA ASP A 130 -17.79 -6.10 -6.05
C ASP A 130 -17.92 -6.71 -4.64
N ARG A 131 -16.80 -6.75 -3.90
CA ARG A 131 -16.78 -7.20 -2.50
C ARG A 131 -17.57 -6.27 -1.56
N ALA A 132 -17.48 -4.96 -1.76
CA ALA A 132 -18.24 -4.00 -0.98
C ALA A 132 -19.74 -4.12 -1.26
N MET A 133 -20.12 -4.33 -2.52
CA MET A 133 -21.51 -4.56 -2.93
C MET A 133 -22.09 -5.84 -2.34
N ALA A 134 -21.34 -6.94 -2.36
CA ALA A 134 -21.77 -8.23 -1.79
C ALA A 134 -22.08 -8.13 -0.27
N ARG A 135 -21.47 -7.17 0.43
CA ARG A 135 -21.65 -6.94 1.87
C ARG A 135 -22.66 -5.85 2.21
N SER A 136 -23.17 -5.12 1.21
CA SER A 136 -24.05 -3.96 1.45
C SER A 136 -25.51 -4.36 1.52
N ALA A 137 -26.21 -3.93 2.60
CA ALA A 137 -27.67 -4.00 2.67
C ALA A 137 -28.38 -3.14 1.59
N ARG A 138 -27.65 -2.21 0.96
CA ARG A 138 -28.13 -1.36 -0.14
C ARG A 138 -27.69 -1.86 -1.52
N ARG A 139 -27.42 -3.15 -1.64
CA ARG A 139 -26.94 -3.80 -2.86
C ARG A 139 -27.70 -3.35 -4.12
N ALA A 140 -29.04 -3.41 -4.10
CA ALA A 140 -29.87 -3.07 -5.24
C ALA A 140 -29.71 -1.61 -5.71
N ALA A 141 -29.56 -0.66 -4.78
CA ALA A 141 -29.35 0.75 -5.11
C ALA A 141 -27.95 1.02 -5.70
N ILE A 142 -26.93 0.30 -5.21
CA ILE A 142 -25.56 0.41 -5.72
C ILE A 142 -25.45 -0.25 -7.09
N GLU A 143 -26.08 -1.40 -7.30
CA GLU A 143 -26.14 -2.10 -8.59
C GLU A 143 -26.81 -1.28 -9.69
N ALA A 144 -27.80 -0.47 -9.33
CA ALA A 144 -28.45 0.45 -10.27
C ALA A 144 -27.53 1.63 -10.66
N ALA A 145 -26.64 2.06 -9.77
CA ALA A 145 -25.74 3.19 -9.96
C ALA A 145 -24.37 2.84 -10.58
N VAL A 146 -23.89 1.63 -10.34
CA VAL A 146 -22.59 1.12 -10.81
C VAL A 146 -22.87 -0.12 -11.64
N LYS A 147 -22.40 -0.15 -12.90
CA LYS A 147 -22.39 -1.40 -13.69
C LYS A 147 -21.23 -2.27 -13.18
N PRO A 148 -21.49 -3.26 -12.32
CA PRO A 148 -20.42 -4.17 -11.88
C PRO A 148 -19.92 -4.97 -13.05
N GLY A 149 -18.67 -5.35 -13.04
CA GLY A 149 -18.15 -6.35 -13.94
C GLY A 149 -18.81 -7.70 -13.62
N ALA A 150 -19.94 -7.98 -14.22
CA ALA A 150 -20.78 -9.18 -13.93
C ALA A 150 -19.94 -10.46 -13.88
N ARG A 151 -18.86 -10.52 -14.65
CA ARG A 151 -17.95 -11.65 -14.71
C ARG A 151 -17.00 -11.74 -13.52
N THR A 152 -16.35 -10.65 -13.14
CA THR A 152 -15.47 -10.61 -11.96
C THR A 152 -16.24 -11.02 -10.71
N ARG A 153 -17.46 -10.52 -10.58
CA ARG A 153 -18.35 -10.86 -9.48
C ARG A 153 -18.69 -12.36 -9.43
N ALA A 154 -19.04 -12.96 -10.57
CA ALA A 154 -19.31 -14.40 -10.62
C ALA A 154 -18.10 -15.21 -10.16
N LEU A 155 -16.89 -14.80 -10.55
CA LEU A 155 -15.65 -15.45 -10.11
C LEU A 155 -15.35 -15.21 -8.60
N ILE A 156 -15.73 -14.05 -8.04
CA ILE A 156 -15.56 -13.76 -6.60
C ILE A 156 -16.54 -14.60 -5.76
N GLU A 157 -17.76 -14.80 -6.25
CA GLU A 157 -18.80 -15.57 -5.57
C GLU A 157 -18.64 -17.09 -5.75
N ASP A 158 -17.78 -17.54 -6.68
CA ASP A 158 -17.54 -18.96 -6.93
C ASP A 158 -16.66 -19.60 -5.83
N PRO A 159 -17.18 -20.59 -5.08
CA PRO A 159 -16.44 -21.28 -4.02
C PRO A 159 -15.14 -21.96 -4.51
N ALA A 160 -15.08 -22.35 -5.78
CA ALA A 160 -13.89 -22.97 -6.37
C ALA A 160 -12.66 -22.06 -6.28
N TYR A 161 -12.86 -20.74 -6.33
CA TYR A 161 -11.76 -19.76 -6.28
C TYR A 161 -11.59 -19.08 -4.91
N ALA A 162 -12.33 -19.51 -3.88
CA ALA A 162 -12.28 -18.89 -2.55
C ALA A 162 -10.86 -18.82 -1.96
N LYS A 163 -10.02 -19.82 -2.20
CA LYS A 163 -8.61 -19.88 -1.77
C LYS A 163 -7.66 -19.21 -2.76
N ALA A 164 -7.99 -19.19 -4.04
CA ALA A 164 -7.17 -18.61 -5.10
C ALA A 164 -7.14 -17.08 -5.04
N TRP A 165 -8.28 -16.44 -4.77
CA TRP A 165 -8.39 -14.98 -4.70
C TRP A 165 -7.42 -14.32 -3.73
N PRO A 166 -7.32 -14.71 -2.44
CA PRO A 166 -6.39 -14.06 -1.51
C PRO A 166 -4.94 -14.10 -2.01
N ARG A 167 -4.51 -15.19 -2.63
CA ARG A 167 -3.17 -15.36 -3.16
C ARG A 167 -2.91 -14.48 -4.39
N LEU A 168 -3.85 -14.48 -5.33
CA LEU A 168 -3.76 -13.64 -6.52
C LEU A 168 -3.75 -12.15 -6.15
N LEU A 169 -4.62 -11.73 -5.23
CA LEU A 169 -4.66 -10.35 -4.75
C LEU A 169 -3.37 -9.95 -4.05
N ALA A 170 -2.81 -10.82 -3.20
CA ALA A 170 -1.54 -10.56 -2.54
C ALA A 170 -0.42 -10.35 -3.56
N TYR A 171 -0.35 -11.18 -4.60
CA TYR A 171 0.60 -11.04 -5.70
C TYR A 171 0.43 -9.70 -6.44
N ILE A 172 -0.79 -9.38 -6.87
CA ILE A 172 -1.04 -8.13 -7.61
C ILE A 172 -0.69 -6.91 -6.76
N ARG A 173 -1.06 -6.91 -5.48
CA ARG A 173 -0.72 -5.85 -4.53
C ARG A 173 0.78 -5.69 -4.35
N ALA A 174 1.50 -6.81 -4.15
CA ALA A 174 2.96 -6.81 -4.01
C ALA A 174 3.65 -6.28 -5.27
N THR A 175 3.19 -6.69 -6.45
CA THR A 175 3.70 -6.21 -7.73
C THR A 175 3.46 -4.70 -7.90
N LEU A 176 2.26 -4.22 -7.62
CA LEU A 176 1.96 -2.77 -7.68
C LEU A 176 2.81 -1.97 -6.70
N LEU A 177 2.97 -2.45 -5.46
CA LEU A 177 3.81 -1.77 -4.47
C LEU A 177 5.25 -1.64 -4.95
N ARG A 178 5.84 -2.71 -5.47
CA ARG A 178 7.24 -2.72 -5.93
C ARG A 178 7.42 -1.93 -7.23
N GLU A 179 6.56 -2.14 -8.22
CA GLU A 179 6.79 -1.62 -9.58
C GLU A 179 6.24 -0.21 -9.79
N LYS A 180 5.02 0.06 -9.31
CA LYS A 180 4.36 1.36 -9.48
C LYS A 180 4.70 2.34 -8.36
N TYR A 181 4.68 1.84 -7.11
CA TYR A 181 4.85 2.71 -5.95
C TYR A 181 6.28 2.74 -5.40
N ASN A 182 7.17 1.91 -5.93
CA ASN A 182 8.56 1.76 -5.49
C ASN A 182 8.67 1.58 -3.97
N MET A 183 7.74 0.84 -3.39
CA MET A 183 7.67 0.54 -1.97
C MET A 183 7.79 -0.97 -1.76
N ASP A 184 8.64 -1.38 -0.82
CA ASP A 184 8.78 -2.79 -0.43
C ASP A 184 7.78 -3.14 0.67
N PRO A 185 6.84 -4.07 0.43
CA PRO A 185 5.87 -4.48 1.44
C PRO A 185 6.53 -5.14 2.68
N SER A 186 7.73 -5.72 2.56
CA SER A 186 8.47 -6.26 3.70
C SER A 186 8.94 -5.13 4.64
N VAL A 187 9.35 -4.00 4.08
CA VAL A 187 9.68 -2.79 4.85
C VAL A 187 8.43 -2.22 5.53
N MET A 188 7.28 -2.26 4.87
CA MET A 188 6.02 -1.82 5.47
C MET A 188 5.65 -2.68 6.69
N VAL A 189 5.80 -4.02 6.61
CA VAL A 189 5.61 -4.92 7.78
C VAL A 189 6.56 -4.55 8.89
N ARG A 190 7.86 -4.47 8.60
CA ARG A 190 8.91 -4.13 9.57
C ARG A 190 8.66 -2.77 10.25
N PHE A 191 8.22 -1.76 9.51
CA PHE A 191 7.89 -0.46 10.10
C PHE A 191 6.61 -0.50 10.92
N THR A 192 5.62 -1.31 10.54
CA THR A 192 4.43 -1.54 11.36
C THR A 192 4.83 -2.20 12.70
N GLU A 193 5.71 -3.18 12.69
CA GLU A 193 6.22 -3.82 13.91
C GLU A 193 7.05 -2.86 14.77
N LYS A 194 7.87 -2.00 14.16
CA LYS A 194 8.76 -1.07 14.85
C LYS A 194 8.03 0.14 15.44
N TYR A 195 7.16 0.77 14.68
CA TYR A 195 6.56 2.05 15.04
C TYR A 195 5.14 1.93 15.58
N GLY A 196 4.40 0.87 15.27
CA GLY A 196 3.06 0.62 15.78
C GLY A 196 2.03 0.24 14.69
N PRO A 197 0.72 0.12 15.05
CA PRO A 197 -0.33 -0.30 14.14
C PRO A 197 -0.61 0.77 13.06
N ILE A 198 0.11 0.73 11.95
CA ILE A 198 0.08 1.75 10.90
C ILE A 198 -1.05 1.47 9.90
N ASP A 199 -1.96 2.43 9.73
CA ASP A 199 -2.87 2.48 8.57
C ASP A 199 -2.15 3.14 7.38
N TRP A 200 -1.68 2.33 6.45
CA TRP A 200 -0.93 2.77 5.28
C TRP A 200 -1.74 3.60 4.27
N ARG A 201 -3.03 3.82 4.50
CA ARG A 201 -3.85 4.77 3.72
C ARG A 201 -3.68 6.21 4.22
N HIS A 202 -3.02 6.39 5.37
CA HIS A 202 -2.78 7.69 5.99
C HIS A 202 -1.52 8.36 5.39
N PRO A 203 -1.54 9.65 5.05
CA PRO A 203 -0.38 10.33 4.45
C PRO A 203 0.88 10.27 5.32
N ALA A 204 0.74 10.38 6.65
CA ALA A 204 1.87 10.30 7.55
C ALA A 204 2.58 8.93 7.52
N ALA A 205 1.88 7.85 7.18
CA ALA A 205 2.51 6.54 6.98
C ALA A 205 3.47 6.55 5.78
N HIS A 206 3.10 7.25 4.72
CA HIS A 206 3.99 7.44 3.56
C HIS A 206 5.17 8.34 3.90
N ALA A 207 4.94 9.42 4.65
CA ALA A 207 6.03 10.27 5.13
C ALA A 207 7.02 9.46 5.99
N LEU A 208 6.50 8.65 6.91
CA LEU A 208 7.29 7.74 7.73
C LEU A 208 8.12 6.78 6.88
N TYR A 209 7.48 6.12 5.89
CA TYR A 209 8.16 5.16 5.02
C TYR A 209 9.38 5.78 4.35
N TRP A 210 9.18 6.89 3.65
CA TRP A 210 10.25 7.52 2.87
C TRP A 210 11.33 8.12 3.74
N ALA A 211 10.98 8.77 4.85
CA ALA A 211 11.95 9.31 5.78
C ALA A 211 12.79 8.20 6.43
N ALA A 212 12.16 7.15 6.94
CA ALA A 212 12.86 6.07 7.62
C ALA A 212 13.77 5.27 6.67
N VAL A 213 13.33 4.99 5.44
CA VAL A 213 14.18 4.35 4.41
C VAL A 213 15.37 5.25 4.06
N GLY A 214 15.13 6.56 3.90
CA GLY A 214 16.20 7.52 3.62
C GLY A 214 17.25 7.57 4.73
N VAL A 215 16.81 7.61 5.98
CA VAL A 215 17.69 7.58 7.16
C VAL A 215 18.48 6.27 7.22
N GLU A 216 17.84 5.12 7.08
CA GLU A 216 18.50 3.81 7.11
C GLU A 216 19.56 3.68 6.00
N ASN A 217 19.27 4.15 4.79
CA ASN A 217 20.20 4.12 3.66
C ASN A 217 21.36 5.11 3.81
N ALA A 218 21.18 6.21 4.56
CA ALA A 218 22.20 7.23 4.78
C ALA A 218 23.09 6.93 6.01
N MET A 219 22.62 6.15 6.98
CA MET A 219 23.34 5.84 8.22
C MET A 219 24.81 5.46 8.02
N PRO A 220 25.17 4.50 7.14
CA PRO A 220 26.56 4.11 6.95
C PRO A 220 27.48 5.25 6.51
N ARG A 221 26.91 6.23 5.76
CA ARG A 221 27.66 7.41 5.30
C ARG A 221 27.78 8.50 6.37
N ALA A 222 26.77 8.61 7.25
CA ALA A 222 26.78 9.57 8.33
C ALA A 222 27.81 9.20 9.41
N GLU A 223 27.98 7.91 9.70
CA GLU A 223 28.98 7.40 10.63
C GLU A 223 30.41 7.67 10.15
N ASP A 224 30.67 7.56 8.83
CA ASP A 224 31.99 7.80 8.23
C ASP A 224 32.38 9.29 8.17
N ARG A 225 31.41 10.19 8.26
CA ARG A 225 31.64 11.63 7.98
C ARG A 225 31.70 12.42 9.26
N ASN A 226 32.19 12.31 10.27
CA ASN A 226 32.37 13.32 11.38
C ASN A 226 31.66 14.69 11.13
N ALA A 227 30.74 14.78 10.20
CA ALA A 227 30.08 15.98 9.71
C ALA A 227 28.63 15.99 10.15
N LYS A 228 28.18 17.15 10.62
CA LYS A 228 26.77 17.46 10.86
C LYS A 228 26.03 17.45 9.52
N ASP A 229 25.52 16.29 9.13
CA ASP A 229 24.65 16.17 7.97
C ASP A 229 23.26 16.68 8.35
N TYR A 230 22.99 17.94 8.00
CA TYR A 230 21.70 18.57 8.28
C TYR A 230 20.53 17.86 7.58
N ASP A 231 20.74 17.27 6.42
CA ASP A 231 19.68 16.55 5.73
C ASP A 231 19.34 15.25 6.45
N PHE A 232 20.32 14.55 7.01
CA PHE A 232 20.10 13.39 7.86
C PHE A 232 19.28 13.74 9.10
N VAL A 233 19.69 14.77 9.87
CA VAL A 233 18.98 15.21 11.07
C VAL A 233 17.57 15.68 10.75
N ASN A 234 17.37 16.41 9.66
CA ASN A 234 16.06 16.89 9.27
C ASN A 234 15.15 15.75 8.81
N THR A 235 15.68 14.74 8.11
CA THR A 235 14.93 13.58 7.69
C THR A 235 14.53 12.70 8.89
N ASP A 236 15.43 12.53 9.87
CA ASP A 236 15.13 11.82 11.11
C ASP A 236 14.02 12.53 11.92
N ARG A 237 14.01 13.87 11.94
CA ARG A 237 12.90 14.64 12.54
C ARG A 237 11.57 14.37 11.84
N VAL A 238 11.55 14.18 10.53
CA VAL A 238 10.32 13.81 9.80
C VAL A 238 9.81 12.45 10.25
N VAL A 239 10.69 11.48 10.56
CA VAL A 239 10.28 10.19 11.14
C VAL A 239 9.49 10.41 12.45
N ILE A 240 10.04 11.23 13.35
CA ILE A 240 9.39 11.53 14.63
C ILE A 240 8.03 12.22 14.42
N GLN A 241 7.99 13.25 13.57
CA GLN A 241 6.75 13.98 13.26
C GLN A 241 5.69 13.08 12.62
N ALA A 242 6.10 12.23 11.70
CA ALA A 242 5.17 11.30 11.04
C ALA A 242 4.57 10.27 12.03
N VAL A 243 5.36 9.79 12.99
CA VAL A 243 4.86 8.94 14.07
C VAL A 243 3.87 9.69 14.96
N GLN A 244 4.14 10.96 15.29
CA GLN A 244 3.22 11.80 16.08
C GLN A 244 1.88 12.04 15.36
N GLU A 245 1.90 12.18 14.04
CA GLU A 245 0.68 12.35 13.22
C GLU A 245 -0.14 11.06 13.06
N LEU A 246 0.45 9.90 13.34
CA LEU A 246 -0.22 8.59 13.27
C LEU A 246 -0.98 8.24 14.58
N TYR A 247 -0.62 8.85 15.71
CA TYR A 247 -1.11 8.58 17.06
C TYR A 247 -1.56 9.82 17.81
#